data_7af9ec432fb69cae128af8258b85d32e
#
_entry.id   7af9ec432fb69cae128af8258b85d32e
#
_cell.length_a   1.000
_cell.length_b   1.000
_cell.length_c   1.000
_cell.angle_alpha   90.00
_cell.angle_beta   90.00
_cell.angle_gamma   90.00
#
_symmetry.space_group_name_H-M   'P 1'
#
loop_
_entity.id
_entity.type
_entity.pdbx_description
1 polymer ?
#
loop_
_entity_poly.entity_id
_entity_poly.type
_entity_poly.pdbx_seq_one_letter_code
_entity_poly.pdbx_strand_id
1 'polypeptide(L)'
;MDLIFDVSGLKSEDDEFGSSKKDVLKYLKIIGVDTRFISYTPEKIYINNLRFSKFSRTREATFKKQYPEIEVVRSKLFQKICSKSSKHLALEIEPNSAILMPKDNYIVDLLMEPYTRKYGVKLVYEGDYDLIVNPLILDDQVNNIFEGIFKGEGLNYTKNDKEIYPLANVSLDWINSFLEMDGQELIKNENENELAKSFSEFLDEVAPQYRDNVVSASEFLKNKLETE
;
A
#
# COMPACT_ATOMS: atom_id res chain seq x y z
N MET A 1 6.08 -56.56 0.87
CA MET A 1 4.84 -55.95 0.29
C MET A 1 4.89 -54.47 0.71
N ASP A 2 5.69 -53.72 -0.01
CA ASP A 2 6.05 -52.35 0.32
C ASP A 2 5.06 -51.39 -0.36
N LEU A 3 4.28 -50.68 0.45
CA LEU A 3 3.40 -49.63 -0.01
C LEU A 3 4.22 -48.35 -0.17
N ILE A 4 4.63 -48.07 -1.39
CA ILE A 4 5.19 -46.79 -1.81
C ILE A 4 4.03 -45.79 -1.89
N PHE A 5 3.95 -44.87 -0.95
CA PHE A 5 3.08 -43.69 -1.06
C PHE A 5 3.75 -42.72 -2.05
N ASP A 6 3.15 -42.62 -3.22
CA ASP A 6 3.49 -41.59 -4.23
C ASP A 6 2.95 -40.23 -3.75
N VAL A 7 3.86 -39.30 -3.39
CA VAL A 7 3.56 -37.92 -2.96
C VAL A 7 3.83 -36.94 -4.10
N SER A 8 3.41 -37.28 -5.33
CA SER A 8 3.56 -36.40 -6.52
C SER A 8 2.25 -35.75 -6.95
N GLY A 9 1.46 -35.21 -6.01
CA GLY A 9 0.11 -34.69 -6.32
C GLY A 9 -0.30 -33.39 -5.63
N LEU A 10 0.62 -32.51 -5.29
CA LEU A 10 0.29 -31.14 -4.88
C LEU A 10 1.04 -30.15 -5.80
N LYS A 11 0.58 -30.06 -7.04
CA LYS A 11 0.80 -28.86 -7.86
C LYS A 11 -0.13 -27.80 -7.31
N SER A 12 0.46 -26.70 -6.83
CA SER A 12 -0.29 -25.46 -6.59
C SER A 12 -0.89 -24.98 -7.92
N GLU A 13 -2.15 -24.58 -7.90
CA GLU A 13 -2.94 -24.13 -9.08
C GLU A 13 -2.41 -22.86 -9.77
N ASP A 14 -1.18 -22.41 -9.48
CA ASP A 14 -0.57 -21.20 -10.04
C ASP A 14 0.24 -21.41 -11.33
N ASP A 15 0.19 -22.56 -11.97
CA ASP A 15 1.07 -22.94 -13.10
C ASP A 15 0.33 -23.11 -14.45
N GLU A 16 -0.74 -22.37 -14.72
CA GLU A 16 -1.29 -22.31 -16.10
C GLU A 16 -1.24 -20.88 -16.65
N PHE A 17 -0.38 -20.68 -17.66
CA PHE A 17 -0.25 -19.49 -18.51
C PHE A 17 0.33 -18.21 -17.87
N GLY A 18 1.64 -18.22 -17.64
CA GLY A 18 2.39 -16.98 -17.38
C GLY A 18 3.79 -17.29 -16.86
N SER A 19 4.75 -16.46 -17.21
CA SER A 19 6.11 -16.54 -16.63
C SER A 19 6.01 -16.39 -15.11
N SER A 20 6.53 -17.36 -14.35
CA SER A 20 6.48 -17.34 -12.88
C SER A 20 6.98 -16.00 -12.33
N LYS A 21 6.29 -15.44 -11.34
CA LYS A 21 6.73 -14.21 -10.60
C LYS A 21 8.22 -14.27 -10.25
N LYS A 22 8.70 -15.45 -9.83
CA LYS A 22 10.09 -15.68 -9.43
C LYS A 22 11.06 -15.48 -10.60
N ASP A 23 10.71 -15.94 -11.80
CA ASP A 23 11.54 -15.82 -12.99
C ASP A 23 11.59 -14.39 -13.51
N VAL A 24 10.45 -13.70 -13.54
CA VAL A 24 10.36 -12.27 -13.89
C VAL A 24 11.24 -11.43 -12.96
N LEU A 25 11.09 -11.60 -11.65
CA LEU A 25 11.89 -10.86 -10.66
C LEU A 25 13.39 -11.21 -10.73
N LYS A 26 13.74 -12.46 -11.03
CA LYS A 26 15.13 -12.87 -11.25
C LYS A 26 15.72 -12.22 -12.49
N TYR A 27 14.97 -12.19 -13.60
CA TYR A 27 15.41 -11.52 -14.82
C TYR A 27 15.59 -10.01 -14.62
N LEU A 28 14.66 -9.34 -13.94
CA LEU A 28 14.78 -7.93 -13.60
C LEU A 28 16.08 -7.63 -12.82
N LYS A 29 16.44 -8.48 -11.86
CA LYS A 29 17.72 -8.35 -11.13
C LYS A 29 18.93 -8.52 -12.07
N ILE A 30 18.89 -9.47 -13.01
CA ILE A 30 19.96 -9.71 -13.99
C ILE A 30 20.20 -8.48 -14.85
N ILE A 31 19.14 -7.79 -15.31
CA ILE A 31 19.28 -6.56 -16.09
C ILE A 31 19.53 -5.30 -15.22
N GLY A 32 19.77 -5.49 -13.92
CA GLY A 32 20.19 -4.44 -12.99
C GLY A 32 19.05 -3.59 -12.40
N VAL A 33 17.79 -4.08 -12.42
CA VAL A 33 16.66 -3.43 -11.75
C VAL A 33 16.64 -3.83 -10.28
N ASP A 34 16.50 -2.86 -9.39
CA ASP A 34 16.30 -3.13 -7.97
C ASP A 34 14.81 -3.40 -7.71
N THR A 35 14.49 -4.67 -7.54
CA THR A 35 13.12 -5.17 -7.39
C THR A 35 12.45 -4.76 -6.07
N ARG A 36 13.18 -4.17 -5.11
CA ARG A 36 12.64 -3.62 -3.86
C ARG A 36 11.85 -2.32 -4.07
N PHE A 37 11.99 -1.69 -5.24
CA PHE A 37 11.37 -0.43 -5.58
C PHE A 37 10.43 -0.53 -6.79
N ILE A 38 9.87 -1.71 -6.99
CA ILE A 38 8.79 -1.98 -7.94
C ILE A 38 7.72 -2.83 -7.24
N SER A 39 6.47 -2.71 -7.69
CA SER A 39 5.38 -3.63 -7.35
C SER A 39 5.07 -4.50 -8.56
N TYR A 40 4.84 -5.77 -8.33
CA TYR A 40 4.58 -6.76 -9.36
C TYR A 40 3.16 -7.29 -9.28
N THR A 41 2.49 -7.32 -10.43
CA THR A 41 1.30 -8.13 -10.70
C THR A 41 1.57 -9.04 -11.90
N PRO A 42 0.75 -10.06 -12.18
CA PRO A 42 0.95 -10.93 -13.35
C PRO A 42 1.02 -10.18 -14.69
N GLU A 43 0.29 -9.07 -14.80
CA GLU A 43 0.16 -8.30 -16.05
C GLU A 43 1.01 -7.03 -16.06
N LYS A 44 1.37 -6.48 -14.90
CA LYS A 44 1.98 -5.15 -14.79
C LYS A 44 3.11 -5.10 -13.78
N ILE A 45 4.10 -4.24 -14.04
CA ILE A 45 5.13 -3.84 -13.10
C ILE A 45 4.99 -2.34 -12.85
N TYR A 46 4.76 -1.95 -11.61
CA TYR A 46 4.66 -0.55 -11.18
C TYR A 46 5.99 -0.08 -10.61
N ILE A 47 6.47 1.06 -11.08
CA ILE A 47 7.70 1.66 -10.55
C ILE A 47 7.36 2.52 -9.35
N ASN A 48 7.73 2.07 -8.14
CA ASN A 48 7.46 2.77 -6.89
C ASN A 48 8.40 3.96 -6.68
N ASN A 49 9.66 3.80 -7.11
CA ASN A 49 10.65 4.86 -7.08
C ASN A 49 11.60 4.70 -8.28
N LEU A 50 11.54 5.61 -9.23
CA LEU A 50 12.31 5.54 -10.46
C LEU A 50 13.83 5.60 -10.21
N ARG A 51 14.27 6.42 -9.26
CA ARG A 51 15.69 6.59 -8.94
C ARG A 51 16.28 5.33 -8.31
N PHE A 52 15.62 4.78 -7.33
CA PHE A 52 16.12 3.62 -6.59
C PHE A 52 15.89 2.29 -7.33
N SER A 53 14.80 2.16 -8.07
CA SER A 53 14.57 0.94 -8.88
C SER A 53 15.60 0.77 -9.99
N LYS A 54 16.22 1.87 -10.44
CA LYS A 54 17.13 1.88 -11.59
C LYS A 54 16.49 1.34 -12.89
N PHE A 55 15.16 1.30 -12.98
CA PHE A 55 14.44 0.78 -14.12
C PHE A 55 14.36 1.85 -15.24
N SER A 56 15.48 2.09 -15.93
CA SER A 56 15.59 3.01 -17.05
C SER A 56 14.80 2.54 -18.28
N ARG A 57 14.57 3.45 -19.24
CA ARG A 57 13.92 3.10 -20.52
C ARG A 57 14.71 2.04 -21.32
N THR A 58 16.04 2.06 -21.25
CA THR A 58 16.88 1.04 -21.88
C THR A 58 16.65 -0.34 -21.27
N ARG A 59 16.58 -0.42 -19.93
CA ARG A 59 16.28 -1.67 -19.24
C ARG A 59 14.86 -2.15 -19.50
N GLU A 60 13.90 -1.24 -19.60
CA GLU A 60 12.53 -1.55 -20.01
C GLU A 60 12.49 -2.16 -21.42
N ALA A 61 13.18 -1.57 -22.37
CA ALA A 61 13.27 -2.12 -23.72
C ALA A 61 13.91 -3.52 -23.75
N THR A 62 14.91 -3.76 -22.88
CA THR A 62 15.51 -5.09 -22.70
C THR A 62 14.52 -6.06 -22.06
N PHE A 63 13.80 -5.62 -21.03
CA PHE A 63 12.79 -6.41 -20.35
C PHE A 63 11.66 -6.82 -21.29
N LYS A 64 11.13 -5.88 -22.07
CA LYS A 64 10.05 -6.11 -23.05
C LYS A 64 10.40 -7.09 -24.18
N LYS A 65 11.68 -7.32 -24.47
CA LYS A 65 12.10 -8.38 -25.41
C LYS A 65 11.85 -9.77 -24.87
N GLN A 66 11.95 -9.95 -23.57
CA GLN A 66 11.76 -11.24 -22.89
C GLN A 66 10.32 -11.44 -22.40
N TYR A 67 9.67 -10.37 -21.96
CA TYR A 67 8.33 -10.35 -21.39
C TYR A 67 7.50 -9.25 -22.07
N PRO A 68 7.10 -9.41 -23.35
CA PRO A 68 6.35 -8.39 -24.11
C PRO A 68 4.95 -8.16 -23.54
N GLU A 69 4.36 -9.16 -22.89
CA GLU A 69 3.02 -9.17 -22.31
C GLU A 69 2.91 -8.34 -21.03
N ILE A 70 4.01 -8.22 -20.25
CA ILE A 70 3.97 -7.53 -18.95
C ILE A 70 4.15 -6.02 -19.16
N GLU A 71 3.17 -5.22 -18.82
CA GLU A 71 3.23 -3.76 -18.89
C GLU A 71 4.18 -3.16 -17.83
N VAL A 72 4.87 -2.06 -18.18
CA VAL A 72 5.70 -1.29 -17.22
C VAL A 72 5.09 0.08 -16.98
N VAL A 73 4.46 0.24 -15.82
CA VAL A 73 3.74 1.46 -15.43
C VAL A 73 4.68 2.46 -14.76
N ARG A 74 4.72 3.69 -15.31
CA ARG A 74 5.57 4.81 -14.84
C ARG A 74 4.72 5.97 -14.34
N SER A 75 3.74 5.71 -13.49
CA SER A 75 2.89 6.76 -12.93
C SER A 75 3.66 7.61 -11.93
N LYS A 76 3.70 8.93 -12.15
CA LYS A 76 4.24 9.89 -11.17
C LYS A 76 3.38 9.95 -9.93
N LEU A 77 2.06 9.79 -10.10
CA LEU A 77 1.11 9.77 -8.98
C LEU A 77 1.35 8.56 -8.09
N PHE A 78 1.47 7.36 -8.68
CA PHE A 78 1.79 6.16 -7.90
C PHE A 78 3.10 6.29 -7.13
N GLN A 79 4.15 6.87 -7.74
CA GLN A 79 5.41 7.12 -7.05
C GLN A 79 5.26 8.09 -5.86
N LYS A 80 4.38 9.10 -5.97
CA LYS A 80 4.06 10.00 -4.85
C LYS A 80 3.33 9.26 -3.72
N ILE A 81 2.33 8.42 -4.07
CA ILE A 81 1.62 7.55 -3.12
C ILE A 81 2.63 6.67 -2.39
N CYS A 82 3.47 5.92 -3.11
CA CYS A 82 4.51 5.08 -2.53
C CYS A 82 5.47 5.86 -1.61
N SER A 83 5.81 7.09 -1.97
CA SER A 83 6.70 7.94 -1.16
C SER A 83 6.06 8.38 0.15
N LYS A 84 4.76 8.73 0.15
CA LYS A 84 4.02 9.06 1.38
C LYS A 84 3.86 7.82 2.27
N SER A 85 3.41 6.71 1.71
CA SER A 85 3.23 5.42 2.39
C SER A 85 4.53 4.92 3.04
N SER A 86 5.65 4.97 2.33
CA SER A 86 6.92 4.41 2.80
C SER A 86 7.50 5.10 4.04
N LYS A 87 7.11 6.35 4.34
CA LYS A 87 7.58 7.08 5.53
C LYS A 87 7.10 6.44 6.83
N HIS A 88 5.87 5.93 6.84
CA HIS A 88 5.29 5.23 8.00
C HIS A 88 5.71 3.76 8.02
N LEU A 89 5.52 3.06 6.91
CA LEU A 89 5.79 1.63 6.82
C LEU A 89 7.24 1.26 7.17
N ALA A 90 8.21 2.16 6.91
CA ALA A 90 9.61 1.92 7.25
C ALA A 90 9.88 1.88 8.77
N LEU A 91 9.00 2.49 9.58
CA LEU A 91 9.11 2.53 11.04
C LEU A 91 8.27 1.46 11.73
N GLU A 92 7.21 0.99 11.07
CA GLU A 92 6.20 0.12 11.65
C GLU A 92 6.42 -1.37 11.29
N ILE A 93 7.09 -1.65 10.16
CA ILE A 93 7.28 -3.03 9.68
C ILE A 93 8.55 -3.64 10.27
N GLU A 94 8.39 -4.71 11.03
CA GLU A 94 9.49 -5.55 11.49
C GLU A 94 9.94 -6.54 10.42
N PRO A 95 11.26 -6.77 10.25
CA PRO A 95 11.76 -7.75 9.29
C PRO A 95 11.27 -9.17 9.60
N ASN A 96 10.89 -9.91 8.55
CA ASN A 96 10.39 -11.28 8.57
C ASN A 96 9.05 -11.49 9.28
N SER A 97 8.31 -10.43 9.64
CA SER A 97 6.97 -10.53 10.23
C SER A 97 5.94 -11.08 9.22
N ALA A 98 4.91 -11.72 9.74
CA ALA A 98 3.70 -12.07 9.00
C ALA A 98 2.69 -10.93 9.12
N ILE A 99 2.18 -10.46 7.99
CA ILE A 99 1.29 -9.30 7.93
C ILE A 99 -0.04 -9.70 7.31
N LEU A 100 -1.13 -9.56 8.08
CA LEU A 100 -2.49 -9.82 7.60
C LEU A 100 -2.93 -8.68 6.68
N MET A 101 -3.28 -9.04 5.44
CA MET A 101 -3.72 -8.13 4.40
C MET A 101 -5.25 -8.01 4.37
N PRO A 102 -5.81 -6.82 4.09
CA PRO A 102 -7.23 -6.70 3.81
C PRO A 102 -7.56 -7.44 2.51
N LYS A 103 -8.75 -8.04 2.46
CA LYS A 103 -9.24 -8.66 1.23
C LYS A 103 -9.65 -7.58 0.22
N ASP A 104 -9.42 -7.87 -1.06
CA ASP A 104 -9.90 -7.06 -2.19
C ASP A 104 -9.49 -5.57 -2.16
N ASN A 105 -8.27 -5.29 -1.66
CA ASN A 105 -7.75 -3.93 -1.64
C ASN A 105 -6.51 -3.79 -2.53
N TYR A 106 -6.76 -3.53 -3.82
CA TYR A 106 -5.75 -3.49 -4.87
C TYR A 106 -4.59 -2.52 -4.59
N ILE A 107 -4.88 -1.29 -4.13
CA ILE A 107 -3.82 -0.30 -3.88
C ILE A 107 -2.92 -0.71 -2.70
N VAL A 108 -3.51 -1.31 -1.66
CA VAL A 108 -2.75 -1.83 -0.52
C VAL A 108 -1.86 -2.99 -0.94
N ASP A 109 -2.38 -3.92 -1.76
CA ASP A 109 -1.60 -5.03 -2.29
C ASP A 109 -0.38 -4.53 -3.07
N LEU A 110 -0.56 -3.53 -3.95
CA LEU A 110 0.55 -2.91 -4.69
C LEU A 110 1.58 -2.22 -3.78
N LEU A 111 1.13 -1.57 -2.70
CA LEU A 111 2.02 -0.87 -1.77
C LEU A 111 2.81 -1.84 -0.89
N MET A 112 2.19 -2.95 -0.47
CA MET A 112 2.79 -3.92 0.45
C MET A 112 3.68 -4.96 -0.25
N GLU A 113 3.41 -5.28 -1.52
CA GLU A 113 4.12 -6.30 -2.30
C GLU A 113 5.66 -6.14 -2.29
N PRO A 114 6.26 -4.94 -2.44
CA PRO A 114 7.71 -4.77 -2.39
C PRO A 114 8.36 -5.09 -1.04
N TYR A 115 7.60 -5.02 0.05
CA TYR A 115 8.12 -5.27 1.40
C TYR A 115 8.46 -6.73 1.63
N THR A 116 7.86 -7.66 0.87
CA THR A 116 8.29 -9.06 0.81
C THR A 116 9.78 -9.20 0.42
N ARG A 117 10.30 -8.25 -0.37
CA ARG A 117 11.69 -8.21 -0.84
C ARG A 117 12.57 -7.23 -0.05
N LYS A 118 11.96 -6.20 0.56
CA LYS A 118 12.70 -5.22 1.38
C LYS A 118 13.05 -5.77 2.75
N TYR A 119 12.06 -6.35 3.42
CA TYR A 119 12.14 -6.78 4.81
C TYR A 119 11.88 -8.28 5.01
N GLY A 120 11.63 -9.04 3.93
CA GLY A 120 11.35 -10.47 4.03
C GLY A 120 10.00 -10.80 4.65
N VAL A 121 9.07 -9.85 4.69
CA VAL A 121 7.75 -10.06 5.30
C VAL A 121 6.93 -11.09 4.50
N LYS A 122 6.03 -11.77 5.19
CA LYS A 122 5.04 -12.66 4.59
C LYS A 122 3.70 -11.95 4.59
N LEU A 123 3.11 -11.75 3.41
CA LEU A 123 1.76 -11.24 3.29
C LEU A 123 0.79 -12.42 3.35
N VAL A 124 -0.15 -12.40 4.30
CA VAL A 124 -1.14 -13.45 4.53
C VAL A 124 -2.54 -12.85 4.47
N TYR A 125 -3.52 -13.61 3.99
CA TYR A 125 -4.92 -13.18 3.92
C TYR A 125 -5.79 -13.91 4.95
N GLU A 126 -5.20 -14.87 5.68
CA GLU A 126 -5.80 -15.62 6.78
C GLU A 126 -4.70 -16.32 7.61
N GLY A 127 -5.05 -16.80 8.80
CA GLY A 127 -4.13 -17.52 9.69
C GLY A 127 -3.40 -16.61 10.69
N ASP A 128 -2.27 -17.09 11.19
CA ASP A 128 -1.48 -16.39 12.21
C ASP A 128 -0.72 -15.21 11.60
N TYR A 129 -0.70 -14.09 12.30
CA TYR A 129 -0.01 -12.86 11.90
C TYR A 129 0.56 -12.10 13.10
N ASP A 130 1.59 -11.31 12.85
CA ASP A 130 2.22 -10.41 13.81
C ASP A 130 1.61 -9.01 13.76
N LEU A 131 1.32 -8.54 12.53
CA LEU A 131 0.77 -7.22 12.24
C LEU A 131 -0.44 -7.35 11.32
N ILE A 132 -1.36 -6.38 11.38
CA ILE A 132 -2.50 -6.26 10.47
C ILE A 132 -2.45 -4.94 9.69
N VAL A 133 -2.76 -4.99 8.41
CA VAL A 133 -2.90 -3.77 7.59
C VAL A 133 -4.29 -3.18 7.80
N ASN A 134 -4.32 -1.93 8.27
CA ASN A 134 -5.51 -1.11 8.27
C ASN A 134 -5.47 -0.16 7.06
N PRO A 135 -6.43 -0.24 6.12
CA PRO A 135 -6.44 0.55 4.89
C PRO A 135 -6.93 1.99 5.09
N LEU A 136 -6.95 2.49 6.32
CA LEU A 136 -7.38 3.84 6.68
C LEU A 136 -6.64 4.89 5.84
N ILE A 137 -7.38 5.76 5.16
CA ILE A 137 -6.87 6.85 4.34
C ILE A 137 -6.80 8.17 5.11
N LEU A 138 -6.09 9.17 4.56
CA LEU A 138 -5.96 10.49 5.18
C LEU A 138 -7.31 11.16 5.44
N ASP A 139 -8.24 11.04 4.50
CA ASP A 139 -9.58 11.63 4.60
C ASP A 139 -10.38 11.05 5.76
N ASP A 140 -10.32 9.73 5.96
CA ASP A 140 -11.00 9.05 7.07
C ASP A 140 -10.41 9.46 8.42
N GLN A 141 -9.08 9.63 8.51
CA GLN A 141 -8.45 10.10 9.73
C GLN A 141 -8.92 11.49 10.12
N VAL A 142 -8.97 12.42 9.16
CA VAL A 142 -9.43 13.78 9.37
C VAL A 142 -10.90 13.78 9.81
N ASN A 143 -11.74 12.99 9.16
CA ASN A 143 -13.14 12.86 9.50
C ASN A 143 -13.33 12.30 10.92
N ASN A 144 -12.57 11.28 11.31
CA ASN A 144 -12.59 10.72 12.67
C ASN A 144 -12.17 11.75 13.73
N ILE A 145 -11.16 12.58 13.42
CA ILE A 145 -10.73 13.68 14.31
C ILE A 145 -11.86 14.71 14.48
N PHE A 146 -12.48 15.15 13.37
CA PHE A 146 -13.58 16.11 13.44
C PHE A 146 -14.79 15.54 14.18
N GLU A 147 -15.12 14.28 13.94
CA GLU A 147 -16.21 13.61 14.65
C GLU A 147 -15.96 13.58 16.16
N GLY A 148 -14.76 13.22 16.60
CA GLY A 148 -14.37 13.26 18.01
C GLY A 148 -14.48 14.67 18.62
N ILE A 149 -14.03 15.70 17.88
CA ILE A 149 -14.16 17.10 18.30
C ILE A 149 -15.63 17.49 18.44
N PHE A 150 -16.46 17.18 17.45
CA PHE A 150 -17.89 17.57 17.46
C PHE A 150 -18.70 16.84 18.54
N LYS A 151 -18.31 15.62 18.91
CA LYS A 151 -18.90 14.86 20.02
C LYS A 151 -18.37 15.29 21.40
N GLY A 152 -17.33 16.15 21.45
CA GLY A 152 -16.68 16.54 22.70
C GLY A 152 -15.80 15.44 23.31
N GLU A 153 -15.45 14.41 22.55
CA GLU A 153 -14.61 13.28 22.97
C GLU A 153 -13.11 13.61 22.88
N GLY A 154 -12.76 14.79 22.35
CA GLY A 154 -11.39 15.22 22.16
C GLY A 154 -10.72 14.60 20.92
N LEU A 155 -9.38 14.54 20.94
CA LEU A 155 -8.57 14.05 19.81
C LEU A 155 -8.29 12.55 19.98
N ASN A 156 -9.32 11.73 19.96
CA ASN A 156 -9.22 10.28 20.17
C ASN A 156 -8.68 9.53 18.93
N TYR A 157 -7.50 9.89 18.47
CA TYR A 157 -6.77 9.13 17.46
C TYR A 157 -5.80 8.16 18.14
N THR A 158 -6.19 6.91 18.30
CA THR A 158 -5.31 5.86 18.84
C THR A 158 -4.83 4.97 17.70
N LYS A 159 -3.53 5.07 17.36
CA LYS A 159 -2.88 4.02 16.59
C LYS A 159 -2.79 2.76 17.45
N ASN A 160 -3.15 1.64 16.87
CA ASN A 160 -2.97 0.34 17.52
C ASN A 160 -1.56 -0.17 17.18
N ASP A 161 -0.78 -0.59 18.17
CA ASP A 161 0.61 -1.05 18.00
C ASP A 161 0.74 -2.28 17.08
N LYS A 162 -0.36 -3.01 16.88
CA LYS A 162 -0.41 -4.16 15.95
C LYS A 162 -0.91 -3.82 14.55
N GLU A 163 -1.27 -2.57 14.31
CA GLU A 163 -1.77 -2.12 13.01
C GLU A 163 -0.74 -1.28 12.27
N ILE A 164 -0.66 -1.49 10.98
CA ILE A 164 0.12 -0.64 10.06
C ILE A 164 -0.82 0.05 9.07
N TYR A 165 -0.51 1.30 8.75
CA TYR A 165 -1.42 2.21 8.03
C TYR A 165 -0.78 2.71 6.73
N PRO A 166 -0.73 1.90 5.65
CA PRO A 166 -0.03 2.26 4.42
C PRO A 166 -0.61 3.48 3.70
N LEU A 167 -1.89 3.80 3.92
CA LEU A 167 -2.61 4.88 3.25
C LEU A 167 -2.87 6.11 4.13
N ALA A 168 -2.44 6.09 5.41
CA ALA A 168 -2.74 7.14 6.39
C ALA A 168 -2.41 8.58 5.96
N ASN A 169 -1.43 8.77 5.07
CA ASN A 169 -1.05 10.08 4.54
C ASN A 169 -1.40 10.26 3.07
N VAL A 170 -2.26 9.42 2.52
CA VAL A 170 -2.67 9.46 1.12
C VAL A 170 -4.13 9.83 1.04
N SER A 171 -4.44 10.90 0.31
CA SER A 171 -5.82 11.35 0.12
C SER A 171 -6.59 10.42 -0.82
N LEU A 172 -7.90 10.35 -0.61
CA LEU A 172 -8.82 9.61 -1.47
C LEU A 172 -8.71 10.03 -2.93
N ASP A 173 -8.57 11.33 -3.20
CA ASP A 173 -8.42 11.86 -4.56
C ASP A 173 -7.20 11.29 -5.30
N TRP A 174 -6.07 11.16 -4.61
CA TRP A 174 -4.88 10.57 -5.22
C TRP A 174 -5.06 9.08 -5.49
N ILE A 175 -5.70 8.37 -4.57
CA ILE A 175 -5.98 6.95 -4.72
C ILE A 175 -6.92 6.74 -5.91
N ASN A 176 -8.05 7.45 -5.94
CA ASN A 176 -9.05 7.31 -7.00
C ASN A 176 -8.52 7.75 -8.37
N SER A 177 -7.75 8.85 -8.43
CA SER A 177 -7.09 9.25 -9.68
C SER A 177 -6.10 8.20 -10.19
N PHE A 178 -5.42 7.48 -9.30
CA PHE A 178 -4.54 6.37 -9.70
C PHE A 178 -5.35 5.16 -10.16
N LEU A 179 -6.38 4.75 -9.41
CA LEU A 179 -7.25 3.62 -9.73
C LEU A 179 -7.95 3.82 -11.08
N GLU A 180 -8.48 5.03 -11.34
CA GLU A 180 -9.11 5.38 -12.62
C GLU A 180 -8.13 5.24 -13.79
N MET A 181 -6.91 5.78 -13.66
CA MET A 181 -5.86 5.63 -14.68
C MET A 181 -5.44 4.18 -14.92
N ASP A 182 -5.57 3.34 -13.92
CA ASP A 182 -5.20 1.92 -13.98
C ASP A 182 -6.35 1.01 -14.39
N GLY A 183 -7.58 1.56 -14.56
CA GLY A 183 -8.79 0.86 -14.94
C GLY A 183 -9.38 0.01 -13.81
N GLN A 184 -9.12 0.40 -12.54
CA GLN A 184 -9.60 -0.28 -11.35
C GLN A 184 -10.86 0.38 -10.78
N GLU A 185 -11.60 -0.34 -9.94
CA GLU A 185 -12.77 0.18 -9.24
C GLU A 185 -12.39 1.26 -8.23
N LEU A 186 -13.16 2.34 -8.18
CA LEU A 186 -12.90 3.48 -7.29
C LEU A 186 -13.35 3.17 -5.87
N ILE A 187 -12.57 3.66 -4.90
CA ILE A 187 -12.93 3.59 -3.48
C ILE A 187 -13.97 4.67 -3.19
N LYS A 188 -15.06 4.28 -2.55
CA LYS A 188 -16.11 5.20 -2.08
C LYS A 188 -15.75 5.69 -0.67
N ASN A 189 -16.00 6.95 -0.41
CA ASN A 189 -15.97 7.47 0.95
C ASN A 189 -17.28 7.08 1.65
N GLU A 190 -17.21 6.16 2.59
CA GLU A 190 -18.37 5.65 3.35
C GLU A 190 -18.63 6.45 4.63
N ASN A 191 -18.07 7.65 4.74
CA ASN A 191 -18.24 8.44 5.95
C ASN A 191 -19.71 8.87 6.13
N GLU A 192 -20.34 8.35 7.17
CA GLU A 192 -21.76 8.58 7.50
C GLU A 192 -21.99 9.93 8.22
N ASN A 193 -20.94 10.61 8.70
CA ASN A 193 -21.08 11.84 9.45
C ASN A 193 -21.20 13.06 8.52
N GLU A 194 -22.42 13.48 8.23
CA GLU A 194 -22.72 14.63 7.35
C GLU A 194 -22.08 15.94 7.83
N LEU A 195 -21.97 16.16 9.16
CA LEU A 195 -21.36 17.37 9.70
C LEU A 195 -19.86 17.41 9.46
N ALA A 196 -19.14 16.30 9.72
CA ALA A 196 -17.72 16.20 9.47
C ALA A 196 -17.43 16.34 7.96
N LYS A 197 -18.24 15.75 7.12
CA LYS A 197 -18.15 15.87 5.66
C LYS A 197 -18.35 17.31 5.19
N SER A 198 -19.42 17.97 5.59
CA SER A 198 -19.69 19.37 5.21
C SER A 198 -18.58 20.30 5.69
N PHE A 199 -18.01 20.04 6.88
CA PHE A 199 -16.89 20.83 7.39
C PHE A 199 -15.60 20.57 6.60
N SER A 200 -15.35 19.33 6.20
CA SER A 200 -14.23 18.98 5.32
C SER A 200 -14.37 19.64 3.95
N GLU A 201 -15.54 19.63 3.33
CA GLU A 201 -15.84 20.32 2.07
C GLU A 201 -15.60 21.83 2.15
N PHE A 202 -16.05 22.46 3.23
CA PHE A 202 -15.76 23.88 3.49
C PHE A 202 -14.25 24.16 3.61
N LEU A 203 -13.51 23.28 4.32
CA LEU A 203 -12.06 23.45 4.47
C LEU A 203 -11.30 23.22 3.17
N ASP A 204 -11.80 22.37 2.28
CA ASP A 204 -11.21 22.18 0.94
C ASP A 204 -11.21 23.47 0.12
N GLU A 205 -12.23 24.31 0.27
CA GLU A 205 -12.33 25.61 -0.43
C GLU A 205 -11.38 26.67 0.15
N VAL A 206 -11.22 26.70 1.49
CA VAL A 206 -10.52 27.80 2.18
C VAL A 206 -9.09 27.46 2.57
N ALA A 207 -8.73 26.19 2.71
CA ALA A 207 -7.42 25.72 3.19
C ALA A 207 -7.03 24.36 2.56
N PRO A 208 -6.68 24.30 1.27
CA PRO A 208 -6.51 23.05 0.52
C PRO A 208 -5.52 22.00 1.11
N GLN A 209 -4.66 22.40 2.04
CA GLN A 209 -3.70 21.50 2.71
C GLN A 209 -4.09 21.20 4.17
N TYR A 210 -5.32 21.46 4.57
CA TYR A 210 -5.75 21.31 5.96
C TYR A 210 -5.61 19.88 6.49
N ARG A 211 -5.80 18.87 5.64
CA ARG A 211 -5.78 17.44 6.05
C ARG A 211 -4.47 17.06 6.72
N ASP A 212 -3.34 17.28 6.06
CA ASP A 212 -2.01 17.00 6.62
C ASP A 212 -1.78 17.80 7.93
N ASN A 213 -2.28 19.06 8.00
CA ASN A 213 -2.14 19.92 9.17
C ASN A 213 -3.01 19.45 10.35
N VAL A 214 -4.24 19.01 10.10
CA VAL A 214 -5.16 18.50 11.14
C VAL A 214 -4.58 17.24 11.77
N VAL A 215 -4.13 16.29 10.98
CA VAL A 215 -3.51 15.05 11.49
C VAL A 215 -2.24 15.37 12.29
N SER A 216 -1.35 16.19 11.74
CA SER A 216 -0.10 16.58 12.44
C SER A 216 -0.35 17.33 13.74
N ALA A 217 -1.36 18.23 13.77
CA ALA A 217 -1.73 18.95 14.99
C ALA A 217 -2.33 18.01 16.04
N SER A 218 -3.17 17.05 15.61
CA SER A 218 -3.73 16.03 16.49
C SER A 218 -2.65 15.15 17.12
N GLU A 219 -1.70 14.65 16.33
CA GLU A 219 -0.56 13.88 16.83
C GLU A 219 0.31 14.67 17.82
N PHE A 220 0.59 15.95 17.50
CA PHE A 220 1.37 16.82 18.39
C PHE A 220 0.67 17.03 19.74
N LEU A 221 -0.61 17.33 19.75
CA LEU A 221 -1.38 17.54 20.96
C LEU A 221 -1.47 16.28 21.82
N LYS A 222 -1.67 15.12 21.20
CA LYS A 222 -1.69 13.85 21.91
C LYS A 222 -0.35 13.58 22.61
N ASN A 223 0.77 13.67 21.88
CA ASN A 223 2.10 13.44 22.44
C ASN A 223 2.41 14.37 23.60
N LYS A 224 1.90 15.61 23.56
CA LYS A 224 2.08 16.58 24.65
C LYS A 224 1.28 16.22 25.90
N LEU A 225 0.04 15.75 25.73
CA LEU A 225 -0.84 15.33 26.82
C LEU A 225 -0.37 14.04 27.52
N GLU A 226 0.32 13.14 26.79
CA GLU A 226 0.88 11.90 27.35
C GLU A 226 2.19 12.13 28.13
N THR A 227 2.82 13.31 27.99
CA THR A 227 4.09 13.67 28.66
C THR A 227 3.92 14.58 29.88
N GLU A 228 2.74 15.08 30.16
CA GLU A 228 2.35 15.84 31.37
C GLU A 228 1.65 14.93 32.39
#